data_f7b9a8b6bfa327ecec27d97d16d8761e
#
_entry.id   f7b9a8b6bfa327ecec27d97d16d8761e
#
_cell.length_a   1.000
_cell.length_b   1.000
_cell.length_c   1.000
_cell.angle_alpha   90.00
_cell.angle_beta   90.00
_cell.angle_gamma   90.00
#
_symmetry.space_group_name_H-M   'P 1'
#
loop_
_entity.id
_entity.type
_entity.pdbx_description
1 polymer ?
#
loop_
_entity_poly.entity_id
_entity_poly.type
_entity_poly.pdbx_seq_one_letter_code
_entity_poly.pdbx_strand_id
1 'polypeptide(L)'
;FVISDDSTDNTIAAVEGVVHDLLLAIVLVSLIMLLFLRSFRNSLIVLLAIPTSLITAFGVMWLLNYTLNLMTLLAMSLVIGILVDDATVVLENIQKHLDQGKDRAKAALEGRMEIGFSALSITLVDVVVFVPILFLQVFVADMLKQFSIVVITSTLSSLLVCFTLTPWLASRLGKKEDLQPTTIFNRFLIGFEHLLEAFIAWYGRQLQWVLHHKLLFSGFVFFLFVATGVMMKQGIIGKELMTTGDQDKF
;
A
#
# COMPACT_ATOMS: atom_id res chain seq x y z
N PHE A 1 28.43 -14.24 36.20
CA PHE A 1 27.75 -13.17 35.45
C PHE A 1 26.39 -13.71 35.08
N VAL A 2 25.34 -13.22 35.72
CA VAL A 2 23.96 -13.47 35.31
C VAL A 2 23.63 -12.32 34.35
N ILE A 3 23.44 -12.62 33.05
CA ILE A 3 22.90 -11.66 32.10
C ILE A 3 21.42 -11.55 32.46
N SER A 4 21.02 -10.46 33.07
CA SER A 4 19.67 -10.29 33.63
C SER A 4 18.65 -9.80 32.63
N ASP A 5 19.08 -9.43 31.40
CA ASP A 5 18.19 -9.03 30.31
C ASP A 5 18.91 -9.23 28.98
N ASP A 6 18.51 -10.25 28.22
CA ASP A 6 19.02 -10.48 26.89
C ASP A 6 18.07 -9.81 25.88
N SER A 7 18.37 -8.57 25.52
CA SER A 7 17.61 -7.82 24.51
C SER A 7 17.65 -8.47 23.11
N THR A 8 18.50 -9.47 22.92
CA THR A 8 18.65 -10.23 21.66
C THR A 8 17.40 -11.05 21.40
N ASP A 9 16.84 -11.72 22.44
CA ASP A 9 15.62 -12.52 22.30
C ASP A 9 14.42 -11.64 21.90
N ASN A 10 14.30 -10.44 22.47
CA ASN A 10 13.26 -9.48 22.09
C ASN A 10 13.42 -9.00 20.63
N THR A 11 14.66 -8.81 20.18
CA THR A 11 14.94 -8.39 18.81
C THR A 11 14.64 -9.51 17.82
N ILE A 12 15.00 -10.75 18.14
CA ILE A 12 14.69 -11.94 17.31
C ILE A 12 13.17 -12.11 17.21
N ALA A 13 12.45 -12.06 18.33
CA ALA A 13 11.00 -12.17 18.34
C ALA A 13 10.32 -11.05 17.53
N ALA A 14 10.85 -9.82 17.59
CA ALA A 14 10.35 -8.71 16.76
C ALA A 14 10.60 -8.94 15.27
N VAL A 15 11.76 -9.46 14.88
CA VAL A 15 12.08 -9.80 13.48
C VAL A 15 11.16 -10.93 12.97
N GLU A 16 11.00 -11.99 13.76
CA GLU A 16 10.09 -13.10 13.41
C GLU A 16 8.64 -12.63 13.29
N GLY A 17 8.17 -11.77 14.20
CA GLY A 17 6.85 -11.16 14.14
C GLY A 17 6.63 -10.38 12.85
N VAL A 18 7.59 -9.55 12.45
CA VAL A 18 7.48 -8.76 11.22
C VAL A 18 7.56 -9.64 9.97
N VAL A 19 8.42 -10.67 9.95
CA VAL A 19 8.44 -11.62 8.82
C VAL A 19 7.10 -12.32 8.68
N HIS A 20 6.48 -12.72 9.80
CA HIS A 20 5.14 -13.30 9.80
C HIS A 20 4.09 -12.30 9.26
N ASP A 21 4.13 -11.05 9.72
CA ASP A 21 3.21 -10.00 9.27
C ASP A 21 3.39 -9.67 7.79
N LEU A 22 4.65 -9.65 7.30
CA LEU A 22 4.97 -9.52 5.88
C LEU A 22 4.34 -10.63 5.03
N LEU A 23 4.51 -11.88 5.46
CA LEU A 23 3.92 -13.03 4.77
C LEU A 23 2.40 -12.99 4.79
N LEU A 24 1.82 -12.65 5.93
CA LEU A 24 0.37 -12.50 6.08
C LEU A 24 -0.16 -11.37 5.16
N ALA A 25 0.51 -10.23 5.14
CA ALA A 25 0.16 -9.12 4.26
C ALA A 25 0.21 -9.51 2.78
N ILE A 26 1.27 -10.21 2.34
CA ILE A 26 1.41 -10.71 0.97
C ILE A 26 0.25 -11.66 0.62
N VAL A 27 -0.10 -12.59 1.52
CA VAL A 27 -1.21 -13.53 1.31
C VAL A 27 -2.55 -12.80 1.23
N LEU A 28 -2.84 -11.90 2.17
CA LEU A 28 -4.08 -11.13 2.20
C LEU A 28 -4.22 -10.24 0.97
N VAL A 29 -3.17 -9.54 0.59
CA VAL A 29 -3.14 -8.72 -0.61
C VAL A 29 -3.38 -9.57 -1.85
N SER A 30 -2.72 -10.71 -1.98
CA SER A 30 -2.90 -11.62 -3.11
C SER A 30 -4.34 -12.11 -3.22
N LEU A 31 -4.98 -12.41 -2.07
CA LEU A 31 -6.38 -12.82 -2.02
C LEU A 31 -7.31 -11.69 -2.45
N ILE A 32 -7.10 -10.48 -1.94
CA ILE A 32 -7.87 -9.29 -2.31
C ILE A 32 -7.70 -9.01 -3.80
N MET A 33 -6.46 -9.02 -4.30
CA MET A 33 -6.19 -8.80 -5.71
C MET A 33 -6.84 -9.84 -6.62
N LEU A 34 -6.87 -11.10 -6.16
CA LEU A 34 -7.57 -12.17 -6.87
C LEU A 34 -9.07 -11.90 -6.97
N LEU A 35 -9.68 -11.36 -5.91
CA LEU A 35 -11.11 -10.99 -5.89
C LEU A 35 -11.40 -9.82 -6.83
N PHE A 36 -10.58 -8.77 -6.80
CA PHE A 36 -10.82 -7.54 -7.57
C PHE A 36 -10.43 -7.68 -9.04
N LEU A 37 -9.26 -8.26 -9.34
CA LEU A 37 -8.80 -8.46 -10.71
C LEU A 37 -9.42 -9.70 -11.37
N ARG A 38 -10.05 -10.57 -10.60
CA ARG A 38 -10.71 -11.81 -11.08
C ARG A 38 -9.81 -12.70 -11.93
N SER A 39 -8.50 -12.49 -11.84
CA SER A 39 -7.49 -13.15 -12.64
C SER A 39 -6.35 -13.64 -11.75
N PHE A 40 -6.18 -14.95 -11.69
CA PHE A 40 -5.05 -15.55 -10.97
C PHE A 40 -3.69 -15.10 -11.55
N ARG A 41 -3.63 -14.86 -12.86
CA ARG A 41 -2.41 -14.41 -13.52
C ARG A 41 -2.02 -12.99 -13.14
N ASN A 42 -3.01 -12.10 -13.11
CA ASN A 42 -2.80 -10.72 -12.71
C ASN A 42 -2.42 -10.61 -11.23
N SER A 43 -3.07 -11.39 -10.35
CA SER A 43 -2.68 -11.50 -8.95
C SER A 43 -1.24 -12.00 -8.80
N LEU A 44 -0.83 -12.99 -9.61
CA LEU A 44 0.54 -13.51 -9.57
C LEU A 44 1.57 -12.45 -10.00
N ILE A 45 1.24 -11.58 -10.96
CA ILE A 45 2.13 -10.49 -11.38
C ILE A 45 2.35 -9.51 -10.23
N VAL A 46 1.29 -9.10 -9.52
CA VAL A 46 1.40 -8.23 -8.34
C VAL A 46 2.20 -8.91 -7.23
N LEU A 47 1.92 -10.20 -6.99
CA LEU A 47 2.62 -11.00 -5.98
C LEU A 47 4.13 -11.07 -6.25
N LEU A 48 4.57 -11.09 -7.50
CA LEU A 48 5.99 -11.07 -7.87
C LEU A 48 6.60 -9.68 -7.80
N ALA A 49 5.82 -8.63 -8.04
CA ALA A 49 6.29 -7.26 -7.97
C ALA A 49 6.70 -6.85 -6.55
N ILE A 50 5.94 -7.27 -5.52
CA ILE A 50 6.21 -6.94 -4.12
C ILE A 50 7.60 -7.40 -3.66
N PRO A 51 7.96 -8.70 -3.70
CA PRO A 51 9.27 -9.15 -3.24
C PRO A 51 10.41 -8.55 -4.06
N THR A 52 10.21 -8.31 -5.36
CA THR A 52 11.23 -7.70 -6.22
C THR A 52 11.57 -6.27 -5.75
N SER A 53 10.56 -5.47 -5.40
CA SER A 53 10.74 -4.13 -4.86
C SER A 53 11.39 -4.15 -3.48
N LEU A 54 10.99 -5.08 -2.60
CA LEU A 54 11.57 -5.24 -1.27
C LEU A 54 13.04 -5.69 -1.31
N ILE A 55 13.41 -6.60 -2.22
CA ILE A 55 14.81 -7.02 -2.41
C ILE A 55 15.69 -5.81 -2.75
N THR A 56 15.21 -4.90 -3.58
CA THR A 56 15.95 -3.67 -3.90
C THR A 56 16.13 -2.79 -2.66
N ALA A 57 15.08 -2.66 -1.82
CA ALA A 57 15.17 -1.92 -0.56
C ALA A 57 16.19 -2.55 0.41
N PHE A 58 16.20 -3.87 0.55
CA PHE A 58 17.21 -4.58 1.33
C PHE A 58 18.64 -4.33 0.79
N GLY A 59 18.80 -4.31 -0.54
CA GLY A 59 20.07 -3.99 -1.17
C GLY A 59 20.58 -2.58 -0.81
N VAL A 60 19.69 -1.59 -0.80
CA VAL A 60 20.05 -0.23 -0.39
C VAL A 60 20.36 -0.16 1.11
N MET A 61 19.58 -0.82 1.96
CA MET A 61 19.88 -0.91 3.39
C MET A 61 21.27 -1.49 3.64
N TRP A 62 21.62 -2.57 2.94
CA TRP A 62 22.95 -3.16 3.03
C TRP A 62 24.05 -2.21 2.61
N LEU A 63 23.89 -1.46 1.49
CA LEU A 63 24.86 -0.45 1.03
C LEU A 63 25.06 0.69 2.04
N LEU A 64 24.01 1.06 2.77
CA LEU A 64 24.04 2.11 3.79
C LEU A 64 24.44 1.60 5.17
N ASN A 65 24.79 0.32 5.32
CA ASN A 65 25.08 -0.35 6.58
C ASN A 65 23.93 -0.23 7.61
N TYR A 66 22.70 -0.20 7.15
CA TYR A 66 21.52 -0.24 8.03
C TYR A 66 21.19 -1.66 8.44
N THR A 67 20.85 -1.83 9.70
CA THR A 67 20.41 -3.11 10.26
C THR A 67 18.90 -3.23 10.25
N LEU A 68 18.44 -4.48 10.30
CA LEU A 68 17.03 -4.74 10.58
C LEU A 68 16.75 -4.40 12.03
N ASN A 69 15.97 -3.37 12.26
CA ASN A 69 15.54 -2.90 13.57
C ASN A 69 14.04 -2.57 13.51
N LEU A 70 13.43 -2.27 14.65
CA LEU A 70 12.00 -2.00 14.73
C LEU A 70 11.55 -0.92 13.72
N MET A 71 12.34 0.13 13.52
CA MET A 71 11.98 1.23 12.62
C MET A 71 12.04 0.83 11.16
N THR A 72 13.08 0.09 10.74
CA THR A 72 13.20 -0.42 9.37
C THR A 72 12.15 -1.47 9.05
N LEU A 73 11.76 -2.27 10.05
CA LEU A 73 10.69 -3.28 9.93
C LEU A 73 9.31 -2.63 9.83
N LEU A 74 9.04 -1.59 10.63
CA LEU A 74 7.81 -0.78 10.51
C LEU A 74 7.73 -0.08 9.14
N ALA A 75 8.86 0.46 8.65
CA ALA A 75 8.92 1.03 7.31
C ALA A 75 8.55 0.00 6.24
N MET A 76 9.07 -1.21 6.32
CA MET A 76 8.75 -2.30 5.38
C MET A 76 7.28 -2.69 5.43
N SER A 77 6.69 -2.80 6.63
CA SER A 77 5.25 -3.08 6.77
C SER A 77 4.39 -2.00 6.12
N LEU A 78 4.74 -0.72 6.32
CA LEU A 78 4.05 0.40 5.68
C LEU A 78 4.17 0.34 4.16
N VAL A 79 5.37 0.09 3.67
CA VAL A 79 5.68 0.12 2.23
C VAL A 79 4.94 -0.95 1.45
N ILE A 80 4.64 -2.12 2.04
CA ILE A 80 3.90 -3.18 1.33
C ILE A 80 2.58 -2.65 0.77
N GLY A 81 1.84 -1.86 1.54
CA GLY A 81 0.60 -1.24 1.05
C GLY A 81 0.85 -0.34 -0.17
N ILE A 82 1.86 0.52 -0.10
CA ILE A 82 2.24 1.43 -1.20
C ILE A 82 2.68 0.65 -2.46
N LEU A 83 3.50 -0.41 -2.29
CA LEU A 83 4.00 -1.23 -3.40
C LEU A 83 2.87 -1.91 -4.18
N VAL A 84 1.82 -2.31 -3.48
CA VAL A 84 0.65 -2.97 -4.07
C VAL A 84 -0.15 -2.00 -4.92
N ASP A 85 -0.36 -0.79 -4.44
CA ASP A 85 -1.16 0.23 -5.12
C ASP A 85 -0.56 0.57 -6.48
N ASP A 86 0.75 0.82 -6.57
CA ASP A 86 1.44 1.12 -7.81
C ASP A 86 1.27 0.01 -8.88
N ALA A 87 1.53 -1.23 -8.48
CA ALA A 87 1.44 -2.38 -9.38
C ALA A 87 -0.01 -2.64 -9.83
N THR A 88 -0.97 -2.42 -8.94
CA THR A 88 -2.40 -2.65 -9.19
C THR A 88 -2.94 -1.70 -10.24
N VAL A 89 -2.70 -0.40 -10.08
CA VAL A 89 -3.22 0.64 -10.99
C VAL A 89 -2.70 0.42 -12.41
N VAL A 90 -1.40 0.08 -12.56
CA VAL A 90 -0.81 -0.22 -13.87
C VAL A 90 -1.43 -1.48 -14.47
N LEU A 91 -1.58 -2.53 -13.68
CA LEU A 91 -2.10 -3.80 -14.17
C LEU A 91 -3.58 -3.72 -14.53
N GLU A 92 -4.38 -2.99 -13.75
CA GLU A 92 -5.80 -2.74 -14.05
C GLU A 92 -5.96 -2.02 -15.40
N ASN A 93 -5.17 -0.98 -15.65
CA ASN A 93 -5.23 -0.27 -16.92
C ASN A 93 -4.76 -1.13 -18.10
N ILE A 94 -3.73 -1.96 -17.92
CA ILE A 94 -3.30 -2.94 -18.92
C ILE A 94 -4.45 -3.92 -19.21
N GLN A 95 -5.12 -4.43 -18.16
CA GLN A 95 -6.26 -5.35 -18.31
C GLN A 95 -7.41 -4.70 -19.08
N LYS A 96 -7.74 -3.45 -18.80
CA LYS A 96 -8.75 -2.68 -19.54
C LYS A 96 -8.44 -2.64 -21.04
N HIS A 97 -7.18 -2.46 -21.42
CA HIS A 97 -6.77 -2.49 -22.83
C HIS A 97 -6.85 -3.91 -23.43
N LEU A 98 -6.55 -4.96 -22.66
CA LEU A 98 -6.73 -6.35 -23.08
C LEU A 98 -8.21 -6.69 -23.33
N ASP A 99 -9.10 -6.21 -22.45
CA ASP A 99 -10.55 -6.43 -22.56
C ASP A 99 -11.15 -5.73 -23.80
N GLN A 100 -10.54 -4.61 -24.22
CA GLN A 100 -10.84 -3.92 -25.47
C GLN A 100 -10.38 -4.72 -26.72
N GLY A 101 -9.73 -5.88 -26.56
CA GLY A 101 -9.29 -6.75 -27.64
C GLY A 101 -7.93 -6.38 -28.25
N LYS A 102 -7.14 -5.53 -27.59
CA LYS A 102 -5.79 -5.21 -28.06
C LYS A 102 -4.84 -6.39 -27.86
N ASP A 103 -3.82 -6.48 -28.70
CA ASP A 103 -2.73 -7.45 -28.50
C ASP A 103 -1.99 -7.19 -27.18
N ARG A 104 -1.49 -8.27 -26.55
CA ARG A 104 -0.88 -8.23 -25.21
C ARG A 104 0.25 -7.22 -25.09
N ALA A 105 1.15 -7.18 -26.09
CA ALA A 105 2.28 -6.27 -26.08
C ALA A 105 1.82 -4.81 -26.21
N LYS A 106 0.83 -4.58 -27.09
CA LYS A 106 0.24 -3.27 -27.31
C LYS A 106 -0.56 -2.80 -26.08
N ALA A 107 -1.36 -3.69 -25.49
CA ALA A 107 -2.11 -3.42 -24.26
C ALA A 107 -1.18 -3.06 -23.08
N ALA A 108 -0.08 -3.80 -22.93
CA ALA A 108 0.91 -3.52 -21.87
C ALA A 108 1.60 -2.16 -22.08
N LEU A 109 1.97 -1.81 -23.32
CA LEU A 109 2.62 -0.56 -23.64
C LEU A 109 1.67 0.63 -23.46
N GLU A 110 0.50 0.60 -24.11
CA GLU A 110 -0.47 1.69 -24.06
C GLU A 110 -1.06 1.87 -22.66
N GLY A 111 -1.44 0.78 -21.99
CA GLY A 111 -1.96 0.81 -20.62
C GLY A 111 -0.98 1.41 -19.62
N ARG A 112 0.32 1.06 -19.73
CA ARG A 112 1.35 1.69 -18.90
C ARG A 112 1.56 3.16 -19.24
N MET A 113 1.56 3.54 -20.52
CA MET A 113 1.80 4.93 -20.95
C MET A 113 0.66 5.86 -20.51
N GLU A 114 -0.58 5.41 -20.56
CA GLU A 114 -1.76 6.21 -20.20
C GLU A 114 -1.71 6.69 -18.74
N ILE A 115 -1.25 5.83 -17.83
CA ILE A 115 -1.21 6.16 -16.39
C ILE A 115 0.19 6.50 -15.87
N GLY A 116 1.20 6.48 -16.73
CA GLY A 116 2.59 6.64 -16.32
C GLY A 116 2.85 7.95 -15.57
N PHE A 117 2.26 9.05 -16.02
CA PHE A 117 2.40 10.34 -15.35
C PHE A 117 1.68 10.38 -13.99
N SER A 118 0.51 9.77 -13.89
CA SER A 118 -0.25 9.70 -12.63
C SER A 118 0.50 8.86 -11.59
N ALA A 119 1.00 7.68 -11.97
CA ALA A 119 1.79 6.84 -11.10
C ALA A 119 3.07 7.54 -10.61
N LEU A 120 3.81 8.19 -11.53
CA LEU A 120 4.98 8.98 -11.18
C LEU A 120 4.63 10.09 -10.18
N SER A 121 3.51 10.79 -10.37
CA SER A 121 3.09 11.87 -9.48
C SER A 121 2.75 11.37 -8.09
N ILE A 122 2.06 10.23 -7.96
CA ILE A 122 1.74 9.62 -6.67
C ILE A 122 3.03 9.24 -5.94
N THR A 123 3.92 8.50 -6.60
CA THR A 123 5.21 8.09 -6.03
C THR A 123 6.06 9.29 -5.60
N LEU A 124 6.07 10.38 -6.38
CA LEU A 124 6.80 11.59 -6.00
C LEU A 124 6.19 12.28 -4.77
N VAL A 125 4.87 12.27 -4.62
CA VAL A 125 4.21 12.80 -3.42
C VAL A 125 4.64 12.00 -2.19
N ASP A 126 4.63 10.67 -2.28
CA ASP A 126 5.08 9.80 -1.19
C ASP A 126 6.54 10.09 -0.81
N VAL A 127 7.42 10.20 -1.78
CA VAL A 127 8.84 10.54 -1.54
C VAL A 127 8.97 11.91 -0.88
N VAL A 128 8.28 12.94 -1.39
CA VAL A 128 8.38 14.31 -0.87
C VAL A 128 7.92 14.42 0.58
N VAL A 129 6.95 13.60 1.02
CA VAL A 129 6.49 13.56 2.42
C VAL A 129 7.61 13.08 3.36
N PHE A 130 8.43 12.13 2.93
CA PHE A 130 9.48 11.54 3.77
C PHE A 130 10.82 12.27 3.69
N VAL A 131 11.10 13.03 2.61
CA VAL A 131 12.35 13.77 2.43
C VAL A 131 12.64 14.77 3.57
N PRO A 132 11.69 15.58 4.08
CA PRO A 132 11.96 16.51 5.18
C PRO A 132 12.44 15.81 6.46
N ILE A 133 12.03 14.57 6.71
CA ILE A 133 12.43 13.80 7.89
C ILE A 133 13.94 13.53 7.89
N LEU A 134 14.57 13.43 6.71
CA LEU A 134 16.00 13.20 6.59
C LEU A 134 16.84 14.36 7.14
N PHE A 135 16.27 15.56 7.22
CA PHE A 135 16.94 16.77 7.71
C PHE A 135 16.66 17.09 9.18
N LEU A 136 15.88 16.24 9.86
CA LEU A 136 15.60 16.43 11.30
C LEU A 136 16.90 16.29 12.11
N GLN A 137 17.03 17.14 13.14
CA GLN A 137 18.15 17.14 14.11
C GLN A 137 17.58 17.03 15.52
N VAL A 138 16.92 15.90 15.81
CA VAL A 138 16.33 15.61 17.12
C VAL A 138 16.86 14.27 17.65
N PHE A 139 16.69 14.01 18.94
CA PHE A 139 17.23 12.80 19.59
C PHE A 139 16.85 11.49 18.88
N VAL A 140 15.66 11.40 18.32
CA VAL A 140 15.19 10.22 17.55
C VAL A 140 15.44 10.34 16.05
N ALA A 141 16.20 11.34 15.60
CA ALA A 141 16.40 11.62 14.16
C ALA A 141 16.97 10.43 13.40
N ASP A 142 17.94 9.72 13.97
CA ASP A 142 18.61 8.61 13.27
C ASP A 142 17.66 7.43 13.03
N MET A 143 16.75 7.16 13.94
CA MET A 143 15.70 6.14 13.76
C MET A 143 14.71 6.56 12.66
N LEU A 144 14.25 7.81 12.70
CA LEU A 144 13.32 8.34 11.70
C LEU A 144 13.97 8.47 10.31
N LYS A 145 15.27 8.76 10.22
CA LYS A 145 16.01 8.77 8.95
C LYS A 145 16.07 7.38 8.34
N GLN A 146 16.39 6.33 9.13
CA GLN A 146 16.43 4.97 8.65
C GLN A 146 15.04 4.55 8.11
N PHE A 147 13.98 4.83 8.87
CA PHE A 147 12.60 4.62 8.44
C PHE A 147 12.32 5.30 7.10
N SER A 148 12.62 6.60 6.99
CA SER A 148 12.34 7.40 5.79
C SER A 148 13.14 6.92 4.58
N ILE A 149 14.41 6.56 4.74
CA ILE A 149 15.23 6.03 3.64
C ILE A 149 14.67 4.71 3.12
N VAL A 150 14.25 3.81 4.02
CA VAL A 150 13.62 2.54 3.62
C VAL A 150 12.35 2.80 2.83
N VAL A 151 11.48 3.71 3.30
CA VAL A 151 10.25 4.06 2.57
C VAL A 151 10.58 4.65 1.21
N ILE A 152 11.42 5.68 1.14
CA ILE A 152 11.78 6.35 -0.12
C ILE A 152 12.37 5.37 -1.13
N THR A 153 13.33 4.56 -0.71
CA THR A 153 14.01 3.62 -1.62
C THR A 153 13.08 2.51 -2.10
N SER A 154 12.22 2.00 -1.22
CA SER A 154 11.22 0.98 -1.58
C SER A 154 10.20 1.54 -2.55
N THR A 155 9.69 2.75 -2.32
CA THR A 155 8.68 3.40 -3.16
C THR A 155 9.26 3.71 -4.56
N LEU A 156 10.50 4.23 -4.64
CA LEU A 156 11.18 4.43 -5.92
C LEU A 156 11.44 3.11 -6.65
N SER A 157 11.79 2.05 -5.92
CA SER A 157 11.97 0.71 -6.48
C SER A 157 10.66 0.14 -7.01
N SER A 158 9.55 0.39 -6.31
CA SER A 158 8.20 0.04 -6.77
C SER A 158 7.88 0.66 -8.11
N LEU A 159 8.15 1.96 -8.26
CA LEU A 159 7.93 2.66 -9.51
C LEU A 159 8.73 2.03 -10.67
N LEU A 160 10.00 1.68 -10.43
CA LEU A 160 10.82 1.00 -11.43
C LEU A 160 10.26 -0.37 -11.81
N VAL A 161 9.88 -1.18 -10.82
CA VAL A 161 9.26 -2.50 -11.03
C VAL A 161 7.93 -2.38 -11.75
N CYS A 162 7.10 -1.43 -11.35
CA CYS A 162 5.80 -1.12 -11.91
C CYS A 162 5.91 -0.68 -13.40
N PHE A 163 6.97 0.02 -13.77
CA PHE A 163 7.17 0.50 -15.13
C PHE A 163 7.97 -0.46 -16.03
N THR A 164 8.58 -1.48 -15.47
CA THR A 164 9.40 -2.46 -16.21
C THR A 164 8.87 -3.88 -16.09
N LEU A 165 8.94 -4.45 -14.88
CA LEU A 165 8.58 -5.85 -14.63
C LEU A 165 7.08 -6.10 -14.82
N THR A 166 6.23 -5.24 -14.27
CA THR A 166 4.77 -5.42 -14.35
C THR A 166 4.25 -5.42 -15.79
N PRO A 167 4.57 -4.45 -16.67
CA PRO A 167 4.15 -4.49 -18.07
C PRO A 167 4.78 -5.64 -18.83
N TRP A 168 6.04 -6.01 -18.53
CA TRP A 168 6.71 -7.14 -19.17
C TRP A 168 6.01 -8.46 -18.82
N LEU A 169 5.70 -8.70 -17.55
CA LEU A 169 4.95 -9.88 -17.13
C LEU A 169 3.53 -9.88 -17.71
N ALA A 170 2.85 -8.72 -17.72
CA ALA A 170 1.52 -8.59 -18.29
C ALA A 170 1.51 -8.88 -19.81
N SER A 171 2.55 -8.48 -20.54
CA SER A 171 2.68 -8.80 -21.98
C SER A 171 2.87 -10.30 -22.23
N ARG A 172 3.41 -11.04 -21.28
CA ARG A 172 3.63 -12.50 -21.38
C ARG A 172 2.48 -13.32 -20.83
N LEU A 173 1.99 -12.96 -19.66
CA LEU A 173 0.99 -13.72 -18.90
C LEU A 173 -0.43 -13.20 -19.08
N GLY A 174 -0.61 -11.92 -19.47
CA GLY A 174 -1.90 -11.28 -19.62
C GLY A 174 -2.81 -12.05 -20.60
N LYS A 175 -4.08 -12.15 -20.25
CA LYS A 175 -5.10 -12.78 -21.10
C LYS A 175 -6.42 -12.05 -20.88
N LYS A 176 -7.23 -11.97 -21.92
CA LYS A 176 -8.63 -11.58 -21.79
C LYS A 176 -9.32 -12.62 -20.90
N GLU A 177 -9.89 -12.18 -19.82
CA GLU A 177 -10.59 -13.05 -18.86
C GLU A 177 -12.04 -13.23 -19.33
N ASP A 178 -12.37 -14.45 -19.70
CA ASP A 178 -13.74 -14.87 -20.01
C ASP A 178 -14.21 -15.77 -18.84
N LEU A 179 -14.82 -15.14 -17.85
CA LEU A 179 -15.31 -15.85 -16.65
C LEU A 179 -16.55 -16.66 -17.00
N GLN A 180 -16.36 -17.91 -17.39
CA GLN A 180 -17.48 -18.83 -17.52
C GLN A 180 -17.83 -19.45 -16.16
N PRO A 181 -19.12 -19.58 -15.80
CA PRO A 181 -19.57 -20.08 -14.49
C PRO A 181 -19.42 -21.61 -14.35
N THR A 182 -18.34 -22.17 -14.86
CA THR A 182 -18.07 -23.62 -14.87
C THR A 182 -17.55 -24.14 -13.56
N THR A 183 -16.89 -23.32 -12.74
CA THR A 183 -16.26 -23.70 -11.48
C THR A 183 -16.94 -22.99 -10.31
N ILE A 184 -17.00 -23.63 -9.13
CA ILE A 184 -17.53 -23.04 -7.89
C ILE A 184 -16.82 -21.72 -7.58
N PHE A 185 -15.51 -21.67 -7.82
CA PHE A 185 -14.70 -20.47 -7.64
C PHE A 185 -15.13 -19.33 -8.58
N ASN A 186 -15.38 -19.60 -9.85
CA ASN A 186 -15.87 -18.60 -10.79
C ASN A 186 -17.27 -18.08 -10.41
N ARG A 187 -18.13 -18.95 -9.89
CA ARG A 187 -19.45 -18.52 -9.37
C ARG A 187 -19.34 -17.58 -8.19
N PHE A 188 -18.37 -17.83 -7.29
CA PHE A 188 -18.08 -16.93 -6.17
C PHE A 188 -17.57 -15.57 -6.67
N LEU A 189 -16.65 -15.54 -7.63
CA LEU A 189 -16.15 -14.29 -8.24
C LEU A 189 -17.24 -13.50 -8.94
N ILE A 190 -18.13 -14.16 -9.70
CA ILE A 190 -19.30 -13.53 -10.34
C ILE A 190 -20.28 -12.97 -9.29
N GLY A 191 -20.52 -13.71 -8.21
CA GLY A 191 -21.34 -13.23 -7.09
C GLY A 191 -20.75 -11.99 -6.43
N PHE A 192 -19.44 -11.96 -6.25
CA PHE A 192 -18.71 -10.80 -5.73
C PHE A 192 -18.79 -9.60 -6.70
N GLU A 193 -18.71 -9.82 -8.01
CA GLU A 193 -18.90 -8.80 -9.03
C GLU A 193 -20.27 -8.12 -8.92
N HIS A 194 -21.36 -8.91 -8.85
CA HIS A 194 -22.71 -8.35 -8.67
C HIS A 194 -22.84 -7.55 -7.37
N LEU A 195 -22.17 -7.99 -6.28
CA LEU A 195 -22.13 -7.22 -5.04
C LEU A 195 -21.40 -5.89 -5.22
N LEU A 196 -20.26 -5.89 -5.92
CA LEU A 196 -19.50 -4.68 -6.23
C LEU A 196 -20.31 -3.72 -7.13
N GLU A 197 -20.97 -4.22 -8.16
CA GLU A 197 -21.83 -3.41 -9.03
C GLU A 197 -22.98 -2.76 -8.25
N ALA A 198 -23.62 -3.51 -7.35
CA ALA A 198 -24.67 -3.00 -6.48
C ALA A 198 -24.13 -1.90 -5.54
N PHE A 199 -22.92 -2.11 -4.99
CA PHE A 199 -22.24 -1.14 -4.16
C PHE A 199 -21.87 0.14 -4.94
N ILE A 200 -21.32 0.00 -6.15
CA ILE A 200 -20.99 1.12 -7.03
C ILE A 200 -22.26 1.92 -7.38
N ALA A 201 -23.36 1.25 -7.71
CA ALA A 201 -24.63 1.89 -8.00
C ALA A 201 -25.21 2.62 -6.77
N TRP A 202 -25.08 2.03 -5.58
CA TRP A 202 -25.47 2.68 -4.32
C TRP A 202 -24.60 3.90 -4.05
N TYR A 203 -23.27 3.78 -4.13
CA TYR A 203 -22.34 4.88 -3.94
C TYR A 203 -22.57 6.01 -4.94
N GLY A 204 -22.80 5.69 -6.21
CA GLY A 204 -23.11 6.67 -7.25
C GLY A 204 -24.36 7.51 -6.91
N ARG A 205 -25.40 6.90 -6.32
CA ARG A 205 -26.59 7.64 -5.85
C ARG A 205 -26.25 8.59 -4.68
N GLN A 206 -25.42 8.11 -3.73
CA GLN A 206 -24.98 8.97 -2.62
C GLN A 206 -24.14 10.16 -3.11
N LEU A 207 -23.23 9.90 -4.04
CA LEU A 207 -22.39 10.91 -4.65
C LEU A 207 -23.22 11.98 -5.39
N GLN A 208 -24.21 11.56 -6.16
CA GLN A 208 -25.13 12.48 -6.83
C GLN A 208 -25.89 13.34 -5.83
N TRP A 209 -26.37 12.75 -4.72
CA TRP A 209 -27.03 13.50 -3.65
C TRP A 209 -26.11 14.55 -3.02
N VAL A 210 -24.85 14.18 -2.69
CA VAL A 210 -23.83 15.08 -2.14
C VAL A 210 -23.52 16.22 -3.12
N LEU A 211 -23.34 15.92 -4.39
CA LEU A 211 -23.07 16.92 -5.43
C LEU A 211 -24.24 17.88 -5.64
N HIS A 212 -25.47 17.41 -5.47
CA HIS A 212 -26.66 18.25 -5.53
C HIS A 212 -26.78 19.17 -4.29
N HIS A 213 -26.34 18.69 -3.11
CA HIS A 213 -26.39 19.43 -1.84
C HIS A 213 -25.00 19.87 -1.36
N LYS A 214 -24.15 20.31 -2.29
CA LYS A 214 -22.74 20.64 -2.02
C LYS A 214 -22.53 21.62 -0.86
N LEU A 215 -23.38 22.65 -0.72
CA LEU A 215 -23.28 23.63 0.36
C LEU A 215 -23.60 23.01 1.73
N LEU A 216 -24.62 22.15 1.80
CA LEU A 216 -24.99 21.46 3.03
C LEU A 216 -23.88 20.51 3.46
N PHE A 217 -23.33 19.75 2.52
CA PHE A 217 -22.23 18.83 2.79
C PHE A 217 -20.95 19.57 3.20
N SER A 218 -20.59 20.66 2.50
CA SER A 218 -19.44 21.50 2.88
C SER A 218 -19.61 22.12 4.27
N GLY A 219 -20.82 22.57 4.60
CA GLY A 219 -21.14 23.07 5.93
C GLY A 219 -21.00 22.02 7.03
N PHE A 220 -21.44 20.78 6.75
CA PHE A 220 -21.25 19.66 7.67
C PHE A 220 -19.77 19.33 7.89
N VAL A 221 -18.97 19.26 6.83
CA VAL A 221 -17.52 19.02 6.95
C VAL A 221 -16.84 20.14 7.73
N PHE A 222 -17.19 21.41 7.45
CA PHE A 222 -16.67 22.54 8.19
C PHE A 222 -17.07 22.52 9.68
N PHE A 223 -18.32 22.13 9.97
CA PHE A 223 -18.77 21.93 11.35
C PHE A 223 -17.96 20.87 12.09
N LEU A 224 -17.70 19.73 11.46
CA LEU A 224 -16.84 18.68 12.05
C LEU A 224 -15.43 19.20 12.34
N PHE A 225 -14.86 19.98 11.42
CA PHE A 225 -13.55 20.57 11.59
C PHE A 225 -13.50 21.54 12.78
N VAL A 226 -14.50 22.43 12.90
CA VAL A 226 -14.62 23.35 14.02
C VAL A 226 -14.87 22.60 15.34
N ALA A 227 -15.75 21.59 15.34
CA ALA A 227 -16.02 20.78 16.52
C ALA A 227 -14.75 20.09 17.03
N THR A 228 -13.95 19.50 16.15
CA THR A 228 -12.65 18.89 16.50
C THR A 228 -11.70 19.92 17.10
N GLY A 229 -11.59 21.11 16.51
CA GLY A 229 -10.79 22.21 17.05
C GLY A 229 -11.21 22.66 18.45
N VAL A 230 -12.53 22.73 18.70
CA VAL A 230 -13.09 23.06 20.01
C VAL A 230 -12.79 21.96 21.03
N MET A 231 -12.96 20.68 20.66
CA MET A 231 -12.63 19.53 21.54
C MET A 231 -11.14 19.51 21.93
N MET A 232 -10.25 19.80 20.98
CA MET A 232 -8.82 19.93 21.26
C MET A 232 -8.52 21.11 22.22
N LYS A 233 -9.19 22.26 22.04
CA LYS A 233 -9.02 23.42 22.91
C LYS A 233 -9.55 23.19 24.31
N GLN A 234 -10.62 22.45 24.48
CA GLN A 234 -11.22 22.10 25.77
C GLN A 234 -10.47 20.97 26.52
N GLY A 235 -9.43 20.39 25.90
CA GLY A 235 -8.66 19.32 26.52
C GLY A 235 -9.39 17.98 26.61
N ILE A 236 -10.50 17.80 25.89
CA ILE A 236 -11.24 16.55 25.82
C ILE A 236 -10.40 15.49 25.10
N ILE A 237 -9.56 15.91 24.17
CA ILE A 237 -8.55 15.06 23.52
C ILE A 237 -7.24 15.24 24.30
N GLY A 238 -6.80 14.21 25.02
CA GLY A 238 -5.55 14.23 25.77
C GLY A 238 -4.36 14.52 24.86
N LYS A 239 -3.45 15.39 25.32
CA LYS A 239 -2.19 15.68 24.64
C LYS A 239 -1.07 14.90 25.33
N GLU A 240 -0.91 13.64 25.01
CA GLU A 240 0.22 12.85 25.49
C GLU A 240 1.26 12.73 24.38
N LEU A 241 2.46 13.24 24.62
CA LEU A 241 3.61 13.11 23.71
C LEU A 241 4.25 11.74 23.73
N MET A 242 4.10 11.02 24.84
CA MET A 242 4.51 9.62 25.02
C MET A 242 3.51 8.96 25.96
N THR A 243 3.05 7.77 25.62
CA THR A 243 2.39 6.91 26.59
C THR A 243 3.41 6.59 27.69
N THR A 244 3.27 7.20 28.84
CA THR A 244 3.91 6.71 30.06
C THR A 244 3.29 5.34 30.29
N GLY A 245 4.02 4.28 29.93
CA GLY A 245 3.61 2.92 30.24
C GLY A 245 3.30 2.88 31.73
N ASP A 246 2.14 2.32 32.05
CA ASP A 246 1.60 2.17 33.40
C ASP A 246 2.68 1.55 34.34
N GLN A 247 3.49 2.41 34.98
CA GLN A 247 4.50 1.98 35.92
C GLN A 247 3.92 1.75 37.35
N ASP A 248 2.59 1.85 37.46
CA ASP A 248 1.89 1.66 38.73
C ASP A 248 1.30 0.25 38.86
N LYS A 249 2.10 -0.77 38.67
CA LYS A 249 1.78 -2.14 39.12
C LYS A 249 3.03 -2.84 39.63
N PHE A 250 3.43 -2.46 40.85
CA PHE A 250 4.14 -3.34 41.79
C PHE A 250 3.55 -3.16 43.18
#